data_1443f9ed6d36148b5347de6ffceac77d
#
_entry.id   1443f9ed6d36148b5347de6ffceac77d
#
_cell.length_a   1.000
_cell.length_b   1.000
_cell.length_c   1.000
_cell.angle_alpha   90.00
_cell.angle_beta   90.00
_cell.angle_gamma   90.00
#
_symmetry.space_group_name_H-M   'P 1'
#
loop_
_entity.id
_entity.type
_entity.pdbx_description
1 polymer ?
#
loop_
_entity_poly.entity_id
_entity_poly.type
_entity_poly.pdbx_seq_one_letter_code
_entity_poly.pdbx_strand_id
1 'polypeptide(L)'
;MAPSPSPPPAPGDDVPVSALSRGRLIDVLTDTVGDLERLELPLTVEGIDEARRLRSSLIGQVRDHVLPRLADADVPAIVVVGGSTGAGKSTLVNSVLGREVSDAGVLRPTTRTPVLVVNPEDAEVLADHPVSEVSLTVVSDVVPAGLALVDASDLDSVHEANRTLAVRLLEATDLWLFVTTAARYGDQTPWSTLEEAARRNTPIAVVLNRVPARILSVVRRDLVTRLEGLGLAESPFFVVPDAGPHEGLLPASSVVELRDWLSLLAGRHRAAGLMRRTDRSLWPGLRSDLNRLADAVDAQDDAGRRLERAGQALLTEPLAALRDDVARGVAGDGAPATR
;
A
#
# COMPACT_ATOMS: atom_id res chain seq x y z
N MET A 1 25.26 -33.42 44.64
CA MET A 1 23.94 -32.81 44.43
C MET A 1 24.13 -31.84 43.27
N ALA A 2 23.82 -32.29 42.05
CA ALA A 2 23.98 -31.50 40.85
C ALA A 2 22.77 -30.55 40.69
N PRO A 3 22.94 -29.32 40.20
CA PRO A 3 21.82 -28.40 39.97
C PRO A 3 20.95 -28.87 38.81
N SER A 4 19.63 -28.81 39.00
CA SER A 4 18.63 -29.14 38.00
C SER A 4 18.75 -28.21 36.79
N PRO A 5 18.51 -28.71 35.56
CA PRO A 5 18.51 -27.86 34.37
C PRO A 5 17.31 -26.90 34.41
N SER A 6 17.58 -25.63 34.03
CA SER A 6 16.57 -24.60 33.88
C SER A 6 15.53 -25.00 32.82
N PRO A 7 14.26 -24.67 33.01
CA PRO A 7 13.23 -24.95 32.02
C PRO A 7 13.48 -24.19 30.72
N PRO A 8 13.03 -24.71 29.53
CA PRO A 8 13.13 -24.02 28.28
C PRO A 8 12.28 -22.74 28.30
N PRO A 9 12.69 -21.68 27.58
CA PRO A 9 11.94 -20.44 27.51
C PRO A 9 10.58 -20.70 26.83
N ALA A 10 9.54 -19.99 27.32
CA ALA A 10 8.20 -20.07 26.81
C ALA A 10 8.14 -19.55 25.34
N PRO A 11 7.26 -20.10 24.49
CA PRO A 11 7.07 -19.60 23.13
C PRO A 11 6.34 -18.26 23.19
N GLY A 12 7.07 -17.16 23.03
CA GLY A 12 6.52 -15.82 23.09
C GLY A 12 7.51 -14.68 23.22
N ASP A 13 8.80 -14.95 23.33
CA ASP A 13 9.81 -13.88 23.33
C ASP A 13 9.94 -13.31 21.91
N ASP A 14 9.26 -12.17 21.71
CA ASP A 14 9.48 -11.30 20.55
C ASP A 14 10.98 -10.96 20.46
N VAL A 15 11.70 -11.66 19.60
CA VAL A 15 13.07 -11.27 19.23
C VAL A 15 12.93 -9.89 18.58
N PRO A 16 13.52 -8.85 19.19
CA PRO A 16 13.38 -7.50 18.63
C PRO A 16 13.94 -7.50 17.20
N VAL A 17 13.16 -7.03 16.24
CA VAL A 17 13.54 -6.91 14.80
C VAL A 17 14.86 -6.14 14.62
N SER A 18 15.27 -5.35 15.62
CA SER A 18 16.59 -4.70 15.70
C SER A 18 17.79 -5.63 15.74
N ALA A 19 17.61 -6.94 15.98
CA ALA A 19 18.69 -7.92 16.05
C ALA A 19 19.05 -8.55 14.68
N LEU A 20 18.22 -8.38 13.64
CA LEU A 20 18.56 -8.83 12.29
C LEU A 20 19.43 -7.79 11.60
N SER A 21 20.59 -8.23 11.07
CA SER A 21 21.36 -7.35 10.17
C SER A 21 20.49 -6.99 8.97
N ARG A 22 20.67 -5.77 8.44
CA ARG A 22 19.94 -5.26 7.27
C ARG A 22 19.99 -6.24 6.08
N GLY A 23 21.15 -6.82 5.79
CA GLY A 23 21.31 -7.80 4.73
C GLY A 23 20.44 -9.03 4.95
N ARG A 24 20.42 -9.57 6.17
CA ARG A 24 19.60 -10.74 6.50
C ARG A 24 18.09 -10.46 6.38
N LEU A 25 17.67 -9.22 6.67
CA LEU A 25 16.29 -8.82 6.50
C LEU A 25 15.90 -8.74 5.02
N ILE A 26 16.78 -8.19 4.17
CA ILE A 26 16.59 -8.17 2.71
C ILE A 26 16.48 -9.60 2.18
N ASP A 27 17.36 -10.51 2.60
CA ASP A 27 17.33 -11.92 2.18
C ASP A 27 15.99 -12.58 2.55
N VAL A 28 15.54 -12.44 3.81
CA VAL A 28 14.28 -13.01 4.29
C VAL A 28 13.08 -12.47 3.52
N LEU A 29 13.04 -11.16 3.25
CA LEU A 29 11.92 -10.56 2.50
C LEU A 29 11.93 -10.97 1.04
N THR A 30 13.11 -11.10 0.44
CA THR A 30 13.25 -11.60 -0.95
C THR A 30 12.75 -13.04 -1.06
N ASP A 31 13.14 -13.89 -0.11
CA ASP A 31 12.65 -15.26 -0.05
C ASP A 31 11.12 -15.30 0.15
N THR A 32 10.59 -14.47 1.04
CA THR A 32 9.15 -14.35 1.28
C THR A 32 8.38 -13.97 0.00
N VAL A 33 8.90 -13.01 -0.78
CA VAL A 33 8.29 -12.65 -2.07
C VAL A 33 8.30 -13.85 -3.02
N GLY A 34 9.42 -14.56 -3.12
CA GLY A 34 9.54 -15.77 -3.93
C GLY A 34 8.56 -16.87 -3.52
N ASP A 35 8.33 -17.06 -2.22
CA ASP A 35 7.35 -18.00 -1.69
C ASP A 35 5.91 -17.59 -2.02
N LEU A 36 5.59 -16.31 -1.86
CA LEU A 36 4.28 -15.75 -2.21
C LEU A 36 3.99 -15.89 -3.71
N GLU A 37 4.98 -15.74 -4.58
CA GLU A 37 4.81 -15.93 -6.02
C GLU A 37 4.53 -17.39 -6.41
N ARG A 38 5.16 -18.32 -5.71
CA ARG A 38 4.95 -19.76 -5.91
C ARG A 38 3.66 -20.27 -5.28
N LEU A 39 3.07 -19.51 -4.35
CA LEU A 39 1.86 -19.91 -3.65
C LEU A 39 0.69 -20.00 -4.62
N GLU A 40 0.13 -21.20 -4.78
CA GLU A 40 -1.08 -21.46 -5.55
C GLU A 40 -2.29 -21.60 -4.61
N LEU A 41 -3.40 -20.99 -4.99
CA LEU A 41 -4.68 -21.06 -4.28
C LEU A 41 -5.75 -21.55 -5.26
N PRO A 42 -5.72 -22.86 -5.66
CA PRO A 42 -6.53 -23.37 -6.77
C PRO A 42 -7.99 -23.59 -6.43
N LEU A 43 -8.31 -23.96 -5.16
CA LEU A 43 -9.67 -24.35 -4.79
C LEU A 43 -10.54 -23.12 -4.54
N THR A 44 -11.79 -23.20 -4.96
CA THR A 44 -12.81 -22.18 -4.70
C THR A 44 -13.40 -22.41 -3.31
N VAL A 45 -12.83 -21.74 -2.31
CA VAL A 45 -13.30 -21.68 -0.92
C VAL A 45 -13.79 -20.29 -0.58
N GLU A 46 -14.51 -20.13 0.50
CA GLU A 46 -14.96 -18.83 0.97
C GLU A 46 -13.76 -17.88 1.22
N GLY A 47 -13.85 -16.63 0.74
CA GLY A 47 -12.79 -15.63 0.90
C GLY A 47 -11.59 -15.75 -0.05
N ILE A 48 -11.59 -16.72 -1.00
CA ILE A 48 -10.43 -16.99 -1.84
C ILE A 48 -10.02 -15.82 -2.73
N ASP A 49 -10.96 -15.07 -3.28
CA ASP A 49 -10.65 -13.94 -4.15
C ASP A 49 -10.04 -12.78 -3.36
N GLU A 50 -10.41 -12.63 -2.10
CA GLU A 50 -9.77 -11.69 -1.19
C GLU A 50 -8.32 -12.12 -0.88
N ALA A 51 -8.10 -13.42 -0.61
CA ALA A 51 -6.78 -13.98 -0.37
C ALA A 51 -5.84 -13.84 -1.59
N ARG A 52 -6.36 -14.05 -2.81
CA ARG A 52 -5.60 -13.84 -4.05
C ARG A 52 -5.21 -12.37 -4.24
N ARG A 53 -6.14 -11.44 -3.96
CA ARG A 53 -5.83 -9.99 -4.00
C ARG A 53 -4.82 -9.61 -2.93
N LEU A 54 -4.98 -10.11 -1.71
CA LEU A 54 -4.06 -9.88 -0.60
C LEU A 54 -2.65 -10.37 -0.93
N ARG A 55 -2.50 -11.58 -1.51
CA ARG A 55 -1.23 -12.10 -1.97
C ARG A 55 -0.55 -11.15 -2.97
N SER A 56 -1.29 -10.71 -3.99
CA SER A 56 -0.74 -9.79 -5.00
C SER A 56 -0.32 -8.45 -4.41
N SER A 57 -1.12 -7.92 -3.47
CA SER A 57 -0.81 -6.68 -2.75
C SER A 57 0.45 -6.82 -1.88
N LEU A 58 0.60 -7.94 -1.17
CA LEU A 58 1.79 -8.23 -0.35
C LEU A 58 3.07 -8.31 -1.19
N ILE A 59 3.01 -8.98 -2.35
CA ILE A 59 4.13 -9.06 -3.28
C ILE A 59 4.54 -7.65 -3.72
N GLY A 60 3.58 -6.84 -4.20
CA GLY A 60 3.86 -5.46 -4.63
C GLY A 60 4.42 -4.61 -3.48
N GLN A 61 3.80 -4.64 -2.31
CA GLN A 61 4.24 -3.88 -1.15
C GLN A 61 5.69 -4.21 -0.74
N VAL A 62 6.04 -5.50 -0.67
CA VAL A 62 7.39 -5.90 -0.26
C VAL A 62 8.41 -5.60 -1.36
N ARG A 63 8.13 -5.97 -2.61
CA ARG A 63 9.05 -5.83 -3.74
C ARG A 63 9.28 -4.36 -4.12
N ASP A 64 8.19 -3.59 -4.24
CA ASP A 64 8.23 -2.28 -4.87
C ASP A 64 8.45 -1.16 -3.85
N HIS A 65 8.20 -1.44 -2.55
CA HIS A 65 8.32 -0.45 -1.50
C HIS A 65 9.38 -0.79 -0.44
N VAL A 66 9.34 -2.01 0.15
CA VAL A 66 10.18 -2.34 1.29
C VAL A 66 11.61 -2.67 0.87
N LEU A 67 11.78 -3.56 -0.12
CA LEU A 67 13.10 -4.02 -0.55
C LEU A 67 13.98 -2.90 -1.11
N PRO A 68 13.51 -1.99 -2.01
CA PRO A 68 14.33 -0.89 -2.51
C PRO A 68 14.82 0.01 -1.38
N ARG A 69 13.97 0.29 -0.39
CA ARG A 69 14.31 1.15 0.75
C ARG A 69 15.26 0.51 1.73
N LEU A 70 15.18 -0.80 1.89
CA LEU A 70 16.17 -1.54 2.67
C LEU A 70 17.49 -1.68 1.89
N ALA A 71 17.48 -1.73 0.59
CA ALA A 71 18.67 -1.81 -0.23
C ALA A 71 19.42 -0.48 -0.27
N ASP A 72 18.72 0.64 -0.37
CA ASP A 72 19.31 1.97 -0.51
C ASP A 72 18.95 2.89 0.68
N ALA A 73 19.99 3.35 1.40
CA ALA A 73 19.83 4.26 2.54
C ALA A 73 19.60 5.72 2.11
N ASP A 74 19.84 6.04 0.85
CA ASP A 74 19.80 7.39 0.29
C ASP A 74 18.56 7.68 -0.55
N VAL A 75 17.59 6.76 -0.63
CA VAL A 75 16.31 6.98 -1.34
C VAL A 75 15.59 8.17 -0.70
N PRO A 76 15.18 9.17 -1.48
CA PRO A 76 14.42 10.32 -0.96
C PRO A 76 13.05 9.90 -0.45
N ALA A 77 12.50 10.65 0.51
CA ALA A 77 11.15 10.43 0.99
C ALA A 77 10.13 10.73 -0.13
N ILE A 78 9.29 9.76 -0.47
CA ILE A 78 8.25 9.91 -1.49
C ILE A 78 6.96 10.36 -0.82
N VAL A 79 6.50 11.56 -1.15
CA VAL A 79 5.24 12.15 -0.68
C VAL A 79 4.24 12.17 -1.82
N VAL A 80 3.16 11.41 -1.69
CA VAL A 80 2.07 11.40 -2.67
C VAL A 80 0.98 12.37 -2.25
N VAL A 81 0.65 13.31 -3.13
CA VAL A 81 -0.43 14.30 -2.94
C VAL A 81 -1.70 13.75 -3.60
N GLY A 82 -2.58 13.22 -2.78
CA GLY A 82 -3.86 12.62 -3.21
C GLY A 82 -5.06 13.28 -2.55
N GLY A 83 -6.25 12.84 -2.92
CA GLY A 83 -7.51 13.36 -2.35
C GLY A 83 -8.48 13.87 -3.38
N SER A 84 -9.55 14.56 -2.97
CA SER A 84 -10.72 14.87 -3.78
C SER A 84 -10.41 15.50 -5.15
N THR A 85 -11.06 15.02 -6.19
CA THR A 85 -10.98 15.64 -7.54
C THR A 85 -11.41 17.09 -7.48
N GLY A 86 -10.57 17.99 -8.02
CA GLY A 86 -10.83 19.44 -7.98
C GLY A 86 -10.54 20.08 -6.61
N ALA A 87 -9.90 19.36 -5.68
CA ALA A 87 -9.44 19.95 -4.42
C ALA A 87 -8.25 20.92 -4.57
N GLY A 88 -7.67 21.02 -5.78
CA GLY A 88 -6.56 21.92 -6.08
C GLY A 88 -5.20 21.31 -5.78
N LYS A 89 -5.03 20.00 -5.91
CA LYS A 89 -3.78 19.26 -5.66
C LYS A 89 -2.60 19.81 -6.48
N SER A 90 -2.74 19.86 -7.80
CA SER A 90 -1.68 20.37 -8.70
C SER A 90 -1.35 21.84 -8.41
N THR A 91 -2.35 22.68 -8.16
CA THR A 91 -2.14 24.08 -7.75
C THR A 91 -1.38 24.15 -6.44
N LEU A 92 -1.73 23.27 -5.47
CA LEU A 92 -1.04 23.20 -4.17
C LEU A 92 0.42 22.78 -4.34
N VAL A 93 0.69 21.70 -5.10
CA VAL A 93 2.05 21.23 -5.40
C VAL A 93 2.87 22.34 -6.05
N ASN A 94 2.37 22.96 -7.12
CA ASN A 94 3.03 24.07 -7.80
C ASN A 94 3.30 25.26 -6.84
N SER A 95 2.33 25.59 -5.99
CA SER A 95 2.47 26.70 -5.05
C SER A 95 3.48 26.41 -3.94
N VAL A 96 3.51 25.20 -3.42
CA VAL A 96 4.51 24.75 -2.43
C VAL A 96 5.91 24.80 -3.04
N LEU A 97 6.07 24.37 -4.28
CA LEU A 97 7.33 24.43 -5.01
C LEU A 97 7.68 25.83 -5.51
N GLY A 98 6.69 26.73 -5.58
CA GLY A 98 6.88 28.09 -6.11
C GLY A 98 7.06 28.15 -7.63
N ARG A 99 6.75 27.07 -8.34
CA ARG A 99 6.90 26.93 -9.80
C ARG A 99 5.85 25.98 -10.35
N GLU A 100 5.39 26.22 -11.56
CA GLU A 100 4.51 25.29 -12.27
C GLU A 100 5.31 24.10 -12.80
N VAL A 101 5.09 22.92 -12.21
CA VAL A 101 5.74 21.64 -12.54
C VAL A 101 4.72 20.59 -12.95
N SER A 102 3.45 20.78 -12.57
CA SER A 102 2.33 19.93 -12.93
C SER A 102 1.22 20.77 -13.55
N ASP A 103 0.54 20.24 -14.57
CA ASP A 103 -0.54 20.94 -15.25
C ASP A 103 -1.71 21.19 -14.29
N ALA A 104 -1.90 22.46 -13.91
CA ALA A 104 -3.02 22.93 -13.10
C ALA A 104 -4.04 23.61 -14.01
N GLY A 105 -5.02 22.87 -14.55
CA GLY A 105 -6.01 23.44 -15.48
C GLY A 105 -7.43 23.44 -14.92
N VAL A 106 -8.24 24.43 -15.35
CA VAL A 106 -9.68 24.53 -15.05
C VAL A 106 -10.50 23.60 -15.96
N LEU A 107 -9.98 23.25 -17.13
CA LEU A 107 -10.63 22.35 -18.10
C LEU A 107 -10.29 20.90 -17.80
N ARG A 108 -11.26 20.12 -17.42
CA ARG A 108 -11.12 18.68 -17.10
C ARG A 108 -11.17 17.81 -18.36
N PRO A 109 -10.44 16.66 -18.36
CA PRO A 109 -9.54 16.09 -17.38
C PRO A 109 -8.08 16.54 -17.62
N THR A 110 -7.43 17.12 -16.60
CA THR A 110 -6.14 17.78 -16.76
C THR A 110 -4.95 16.83 -16.63
N THR A 111 -5.00 15.77 -15.85
CA THR A 111 -3.83 14.88 -15.72
C THR A 111 -4.30 13.44 -15.46
N ARG A 112 -4.11 12.56 -16.43
CA ARG A 112 -4.37 11.10 -16.25
C ARG A 112 -3.16 10.37 -15.69
N THR A 113 -1.96 10.91 -15.87
CA THR A 113 -0.70 10.31 -15.38
C THR A 113 -0.20 11.15 -14.22
N PRO A 114 0.15 10.55 -13.07
CA PRO A 114 0.78 11.24 -11.96
C PRO A 114 2.08 11.93 -12.40
N VAL A 115 2.41 13.05 -11.74
CA VAL A 115 3.66 13.76 -11.99
C VAL A 115 4.56 13.62 -10.77
N LEU A 116 5.71 12.95 -10.95
CA LEU A 116 6.76 12.82 -9.95
C LEU A 116 7.76 13.97 -10.12
N VAL A 117 7.85 14.84 -9.13
CA VAL A 117 8.87 15.91 -9.11
C VAL A 117 9.99 15.49 -8.18
N VAL A 118 11.21 15.47 -8.71
CA VAL A 118 12.40 14.98 -8.01
C VAL A 118 13.56 15.97 -8.14
N ASN A 119 14.38 16.09 -7.09
CA ASN A 119 15.62 16.87 -7.15
C ASN A 119 16.64 16.21 -8.09
N PRO A 120 17.46 16.98 -8.83
CA PRO A 120 18.53 16.43 -9.65
C PRO A 120 19.47 15.47 -8.91
N GLU A 121 19.74 15.69 -7.61
CA GLU A 121 20.59 14.81 -6.80
C GLU A 121 19.95 13.44 -6.52
N ASP A 122 18.62 13.35 -6.53
CA ASP A 122 17.86 12.15 -6.21
C ASP A 122 17.33 11.43 -7.47
N ALA A 123 17.47 12.04 -8.66
CA ALA A 123 16.85 11.55 -9.89
C ALA A 123 17.37 10.17 -10.31
N GLU A 124 18.67 9.92 -10.15
CA GLU A 124 19.30 8.64 -10.51
C GLU A 124 18.81 7.50 -9.62
N VAL A 125 18.68 7.77 -8.31
CA VAL A 125 18.21 6.77 -7.32
C VAL A 125 16.75 6.39 -7.56
N LEU A 126 15.93 7.30 -8.07
CA LEU A 126 14.52 7.05 -8.36
C LEU A 126 14.26 6.56 -9.79
N ALA A 127 15.28 6.49 -10.67
CA ALA A 127 15.08 6.11 -12.07
C ALA A 127 14.43 4.71 -12.21
N ASP A 128 14.90 3.75 -11.42
CA ASP A 128 14.40 2.37 -11.41
C ASP A 128 13.37 2.11 -10.31
N HIS A 129 12.90 3.16 -9.62
CA HIS A 129 11.91 3.00 -8.56
C HIS A 129 10.50 2.82 -9.15
N PRO A 130 9.64 1.94 -8.59
CA PRO A 130 8.29 1.67 -9.09
C PRO A 130 7.40 2.90 -9.26
N VAL A 131 7.62 3.95 -8.46
CA VAL A 131 6.90 5.22 -8.61
C VAL A 131 7.18 5.89 -9.95
N SER A 132 8.41 5.76 -10.48
CA SER A 132 8.80 6.34 -11.78
C SER A 132 8.17 5.61 -12.96
N GLU A 133 7.87 4.31 -12.83
CA GLU A 133 7.17 3.54 -13.87
C GLU A 133 5.72 4.01 -14.09
N VAL A 134 5.09 4.52 -13.03
CA VAL A 134 3.67 4.92 -13.04
C VAL A 134 3.46 6.43 -13.10
N SER A 135 4.53 7.21 -13.15
CA SER A 135 4.50 8.67 -13.11
C SER A 135 5.32 9.29 -14.24
N LEU A 136 4.95 10.50 -14.64
CA LEU A 136 5.82 11.34 -15.48
C LEU A 136 6.84 12.02 -14.57
N THR A 137 8.12 11.70 -14.74
CA THR A 137 9.19 12.28 -13.92
C THR A 137 9.59 13.66 -14.44
N VAL A 138 9.58 14.66 -13.55
CA VAL A 138 10.05 16.01 -13.77
C VAL A 138 11.22 16.28 -12.82
N VAL A 139 12.41 16.47 -13.37
CA VAL A 139 13.59 16.81 -12.59
C VAL A 139 13.63 18.32 -12.38
N SER A 140 13.69 18.76 -11.12
CA SER A 140 13.65 20.18 -10.77
C SER A 140 14.36 20.46 -9.44
N ASP A 141 15.15 21.51 -9.43
CA ASP A 141 15.89 22.01 -8.26
C ASP A 141 14.99 22.72 -7.23
N VAL A 142 13.72 22.97 -7.58
CA VAL A 142 12.75 23.59 -6.64
C VAL A 142 12.26 22.63 -5.56
N VAL A 143 12.37 21.32 -5.81
CA VAL A 143 12.12 20.34 -4.75
C VAL A 143 13.41 20.11 -3.95
N PRO A 144 13.35 20.14 -2.61
CA PRO A 144 14.55 19.90 -1.80
C PRO A 144 15.12 18.49 -2.00
N ALA A 145 16.46 18.36 -2.04
CA ALA A 145 17.11 17.05 -2.05
C ALA A 145 16.70 16.20 -0.83
N GLY A 146 16.45 14.92 -1.05
CA GLY A 146 15.91 13.99 -0.04
C GLY A 146 14.38 13.96 0.04
N LEU A 147 13.67 14.65 -0.88
CA LEU A 147 12.21 14.64 -1.03
C LEU A 147 11.82 14.45 -2.49
N ALA A 148 10.85 13.61 -2.75
CA ALA A 148 10.17 13.50 -4.03
C ALA A 148 8.66 13.72 -3.83
N LEU A 149 8.04 14.55 -4.68
CA LEU A 149 6.61 14.84 -4.62
C LEU A 149 5.90 14.22 -5.82
N VAL A 150 4.82 13.48 -5.56
CA VAL A 150 3.95 12.92 -6.59
C VAL A 150 2.62 13.65 -6.58
N ASP A 151 2.31 14.39 -7.64
CA ASP A 151 0.96 14.91 -7.88
C ASP A 151 0.10 13.81 -8.49
N ALA A 152 -0.76 13.23 -7.68
CA ALA A 152 -1.67 12.15 -8.06
C ALA A 152 -3.08 12.69 -8.34
N SER A 153 -3.22 13.41 -9.44
CA SER A 153 -4.37 14.31 -9.69
C SER A 153 -5.73 13.62 -9.75
N ASP A 154 -5.88 12.42 -10.28
CA ASP A 154 -7.20 11.83 -10.59
C ASP A 154 -7.41 10.40 -10.03
N LEU A 155 -6.88 10.11 -8.85
CA LEU A 155 -7.07 8.80 -8.19
C LEU A 155 -8.51 8.52 -7.72
N ASP A 156 -9.36 9.55 -7.69
CA ASP A 156 -10.74 9.48 -7.21
C ASP A 156 -11.75 9.02 -8.28
N SER A 157 -11.29 8.69 -9.50
CA SER A 157 -12.24 8.30 -10.54
C SER A 157 -12.76 6.89 -10.29
N VAL A 158 -14.02 6.65 -10.69
CA VAL A 158 -14.69 5.33 -10.60
C VAL A 158 -14.06 4.27 -11.53
N HIS A 159 -13.05 4.63 -12.31
CA HIS A 159 -12.37 3.72 -13.22
C HIS A 159 -11.43 2.76 -12.47
N GLU A 160 -11.54 1.48 -12.75
CA GLU A 160 -10.76 0.41 -12.13
C GLU A 160 -9.24 0.60 -12.30
N ALA A 161 -8.80 1.12 -13.45
CA ALA A 161 -7.41 1.45 -13.72
C ALA A 161 -6.84 2.48 -12.71
N ASN A 162 -7.65 3.46 -12.30
CA ASN A 162 -7.21 4.48 -11.34
C ASN A 162 -7.18 3.94 -9.89
N ARG A 163 -8.02 2.96 -9.57
CA ARG A 163 -7.93 2.25 -8.29
C ARG A 163 -6.63 1.45 -8.19
N THR A 164 -6.27 0.74 -9.24
CA THR A 164 -5.00 -0.01 -9.29
C THR A 164 -3.81 0.93 -9.17
N LEU A 165 -3.83 2.08 -9.84
CA LEU A 165 -2.81 3.10 -9.73
C LEU A 165 -2.73 3.70 -8.31
N ALA A 166 -3.88 4.00 -7.70
CA ALA A 166 -3.94 4.50 -6.32
C ALA A 166 -3.29 3.51 -5.33
N VAL A 167 -3.58 2.23 -5.49
CA VAL A 167 -2.99 1.16 -4.66
C VAL A 167 -1.47 1.13 -4.86
N ARG A 168 -0.97 1.13 -6.09
CA ARG A 168 0.48 1.14 -6.38
C ARG A 168 1.17 2.37 -5.80
N LEU A 169 0.55 3.55 -5.90
CA LEU A 169 1.09 4.77 -5.31
C LEU A 169 1.07 4.71 -3.77
N LEU A 170 0.01 4.17 -3.16
CA LEU A 170 -0.05 3.95 -1.71
C LEU A 170 1.05 2.98 -1.23
N GLU A 171 1.38 1.98 -2.04
CA GLU A 171 2.43 1.00 -1.74
C GLU A 171 3.83 1.59 -1.86
N ALA A 172 4.01 2.57 -2.75
CA ALA A 172 5.28 3.24 -3.02
C ALA A 172 5.53 4.52 -2.20
N THR A 173 4.58 4.98 -1.38
CA THR A 173 4.68 6.25 -0.66
C THR A 173 5.19 6.11 0.77
N ASP A 174 6.01 7.07 1.22
CA ASP A 174 6.37 7.24 2.63
C ASP A 174 5.37 8.08 3.39
N LEU A 175 4.69 8.99 2.70
CA LEU A 175 3.72 9.90 3.28
C LEU A 175 2.63 10.19 2.26
N TRP A 176 1.40 10.01 2.68
CA TRP A 176 0.22 10.43 1.93
C TRP A 176 -0.24 11.81 2.39
N LEU A 177 -0.13 12.81 1.52
CA LEU A 177 -0.67 14.14 1.74
C LEU A 177 -2.11 14.21 1.22
N PHE A 178 -3.07 13.98 2.10
CA PHE A 178 -4.50 13.98 1.76
C PHE A 178 -5.04 15.38 1.64
N VAL A 179 -5.43 15.80 0.44
CA VAL A 179 -5.97 17.14 0.15
C VAL A 179 -7.47 17.08 -0.05
N THR A 180 -8.19 17.84 0.75
CA THR A 180 -9.65 18.00 0.64
C THR A 180 -10.05 19.47 0.75
N THR A 181 -11.33 19.78 0.51
CA THR A 181 -11.88 21.15 0.63
C THR A 181 -13.11 21.17 1.51
N ALA A 182 -13.49 22.35 1.97
CA ALA A 182 -14.73 22.53 2.73
C ALA A 182 -15.99 22.05 1.99
N ALA A 183 -15.97 22.01 0.65
CA ALA A 183 -17.09 21.51 -0.16
C ALA A 183 -17.07 20.01 -0.38
N ARG A 184 -15.91 19.35 -0.25
CA ARG A 184 -15.70 17.95 -0.63
C ARG A 184 -15.20 17.03 0.48
N TYR A 185 -14.94 17.57 1.68
CA TYR A 185 -14.45 16.75 2.80
C TYR A 185 -15.45 15.67 3.25
N GLY A 186 -16.68 15.72 2.76
CA GLY A 186 -17.72 14.70 2.99
C GLY A 186 -17.87 13.67 1.86
N ASP A 187 -17.14 13.82 0.74
CA ASP A 187 -17.24 12.91 -0.41
C ASP A 187 -16.73 11.50 -0.04
N GLN A 188 -17.49 10.47 -0.38
CA GLN A 188 -17.21 9.08 0.05
C GLN A 188 -15.94 8.50 -0.60
N THR A 189 -15.69 8.78 -1.88
CA THR A 189 -14.56 8.18 -2.63
C THR A 189 -13.19 8.55 -2.07
N PRO A 190 -12.86 9.83 -1.77
CA PRO A 190 -11.61 10.19 -1.13
C PRO A 190 -11.44 9.57 0.27
N TRP A 191 -12.54 9.43 1.00
CA TRP A 191 -12.51 8.80 2.32
C TRP A 191 -12.17 7.32 2.26
N SER A 192 -12.67 6.57 1.27
CA SER A 192 -12.32 5.15 1.12
C SER A 192 -10.82 4.96 0.85
N THR A 193 -10.19 5.87 0.11
CA THR A 193 -8.73 5.86 -0.10
C THR A 193 -7.97 6.21 1.19
N LEU A 194 -8.49 7.16 1.97
CA LEU A 194 -7.91 7.52 3.27
C LEU A 194 -8.03 6.37 4.28
N GLU A 195 -9.18 5.70 4.31
CA GLU A 195 -9.41 4.51 5.13
C GLU A 195 -8.45 3.37 4.75
N GLU A 196 -8.22 3.15 3.46
CA GLU A 196 -7.26 2.16 2.97
C GLU A 196 -5.83 2.51 3.41
N ALA A 197 -5.42 3.77 3.27
CA ALA A 197 -4.12 4.25 3.71
C ALA A 197 -3.96 4.10 5.24
N ALA A 198 -5.00 4.41 6.01
CA ALA A 198 -5.01 4.23 7.47
C ALA A 198 -4.90 2.75 7.87
N ARG A 199 -5.64 1.84 7.19
CA ARG A 199 -5.53 0.39 7.43
C ARG A 199 -4.13 -0.16 7.15
N ARG A 200 -3.43 0.41 6.18
CA ARG A 200 -2.06 0.04 5.83
C ARG A 200 -1.01 0.69 6.72
N ASN A 201 -1.43 1.48 7.71
CA ASN A 201 -0.56 2.29 8.55
C ASN A 201 0.38 3.23 7.75
N THR A 202 -0.02 3.63 6.55
CA THR A 202 0.72 4.63 5.76
C THR A 202 0.68 5.95 6.53
N PRO A 203 1.80 6.64 6.76
CA PRO A 203 1.80 7.97 7.36
C PRO A 203 0.96 8.94 6.53
N ILE A 204 0.07 9.67 7.21
CA ILE A 204 -0.87 10.59 6.57
C ILE A 204 -0.69 11.97 7.15
N ALA A 205 -0.67 12.98 6.28
CA ALA A 205 -0.88 14.38 6.63
C ALA A 205 -2.11 14.91 5.88
N VAL A 206 -2.84 15.82 6.48
CA VAL A 206 -4.12 16.31 5.93
C VAL A 206 -4.01 17.79 5.60
N VAL A 207 -4.45 18.16 4.40
CA VAL A 207 -4.56 19.57 3.98
C VAL A 207 -6.03 19.90 3.71
N LEU A 208 -6.58 20.79 4.49
CA LEU A 208 -7.87 21.41 4.25
C LEU A 208 -7.66 22.66 3.37
N ASN A 209 -7.88 22.51 2.07
CA ASN A 209 -7.65 23.54 1.06
C ASN A 209 -8.92 24.34 0.75
N ARG A 210 -8.75 25.58 0.30
CA ARG A 210 -9.83 26.50 -0.12
C ARG A 210 -10.92 26.66 0.94
N VAL A 211 -10.53 26.86 2.18
CA VAL A 211 -11.49 27.01 3.26
C VAL A 211 -11.77 28.50 3.56
N PRO A 212 -13.02 28.96 3.41
CA PRO A 212 -13.40 30.31 3.81
C PRO A 212 -13.25 30.48 5.32
N ALA A 213 -12.64 31.60 5.75
CA ALA A 213 -12.35 31.86 7.17
C ALA A 213 -13.60 31.74 8.07
N ARG A 214 -14.77 32.12 7.58
CA ARG A 214 -16.06 32.10 8.30
C ARG A 214 -16.51 30.69 8.74
N ILE A 215 -16.10 29.63 8.04
CA ILE A 215 -16.54 28.25 8.32
C ILE A 215 -15.40 27.37 8.80
N LEU A 216 -14.17 27.88 8.84
CA LEU A 216 -12.95 27.13 9.18
C LEU A 216 -13.10 26.33 10.48
N SER A 217 -13.60 26.98 11.56
CA SER A 217 -13.71 26.34 12.88
C SER A 217 -14.68 25.17 12.89
N VAL A 218 -15.76 25.26 12.10
CA VAL A 218 -16.79 24.21 12.00
C VAL A 218 -16.26 23.03 11.19
N VAL A 219 -15.75 23.31 9.99
CA VAL A 219 -15.22 22.27 9.08
C VAL A 219 -14.02 21.58 9.70
N ARG A 220 -13.10 22.32 10.32
CA ARG A 220 -11.95 21.76 11.01
C ARG A 220 -12.35 20.77 12.10
N ARG A 221 -13.32 21.15 12.94
CA ARG A 221 -13.78 20.29 14.04
C ARG A 221 -14.41 18.99 13.52
N ASP A 222 -15.30 19.08 12.53
CA ASP A 222 -15.94 17.90 11.94
C ASP A 222 -14.91 16.99 11.27
N LEU A 223 -13.96 17.55 10.53
CA LEU A 223 -12.91 16.81 9.87
C LEU A 223 -11.99 16.10 10.89
N VAL A 224 -11.57 16.79 11.95
CA VAL A 224 -10.75 16.20 13.03
C VAL A 224 -11.50 15.04 13.70
N THR A 225 -12.78 15.20 14.02
CA THR A 225 -13.59 14.12 14.61
C THR A 225 -13.67 12.89 13.70
N ARG A 226 -13.76 13.09 12.39
CA ARG A 226 -13.73 11.98 11.42
C ARG A 226 -12.38 11.30 11.36
N LEU A 227 -11.28 12.08 11.38
CA LEU A 227 -9.91 11.54 11.41
C LEU A 227 -9.64 10.76 12.70
N GLU A 228 -10.15 11.23 13.84
CA GLU A 228 -10.11 10.48 15.11
C GLU A 228 -10.80 9.13 15.00
N GLY A 229 -11.94 9.06 14.32
CA GLY A 229 -12.66 7.81 14.04
C GLY A 229 -11.86 6.79 13.21
N LEU A 230 -10.87 7.24 12.45
CA LEU A 230 -9.95 6.40 11.67
C LEU A 230 -8.60 6.15 12.39
N GLY A 231 -8.43 6.59 13.63
CA GLY A 231 -7.15 6.50 14.35
C GLY A 231 -6.08 7.50 13.85
N LEU A 232 -6.48 8.55 13.13
CA LEU A 232 -5.59 9.55 12.52
C LEU A 232 -5.54 10.87 13.33
N ALA A 233 -5.85 10.85 14.62
CA ALA A 233 -5.87 12.03 15.50
C ALA A 233 -4.54 12.79 15.54
N GLU A 234 -3.42 12.06 15.45
CA GLU A 234 -2.06 12.62 15.52
C GLU A 234 -1.49 13.00 14.14
N SER A 235 -2.28 12.91 13.07
CA SER A 235 -1.83 13.27 11.72
C SER A 235 -1.59 14.79 11.61
N PRO A 236 -0.47 15.23 11.01
CA PRO A 236 -0.25 16.64 10.71
C PRO A 236 -1.41 17.23 9.92
N PHE A 237 -1.89 18.40 10.33
CA PHE A 237 -3.06 19.05 9.74
C PHE A 237 -2.75 20.48 9.33
N PHE A 238 -2.92 20.78 8.05
CA PHE A 238 -2.65 22.08 7.46
C PHE A 238 -3.92 22.72 6.92
N VAL A 239 -3.98 24.04 6.99
CA VAL A 239 -5.08 24.83 6.46
C VAL A 239 -4.55 25.78 5.39
N VAL A 240 -5.10 25.68 4.19
CA VAL A 240 -4.84 26.62 3.10
C VAL A 240 -6.10 27.46 2.89
N PRO A 241 -6.06 28.76 3.19
CA PRO A 241 -7.21 29.64 3.04
C PRO A 241 -7.70 29.72 1.60
N ASP A 242 -8.97 30.04 1.44
CA ASP A 242 -9.53 30.34 0.12
C ASP A 242 -8.96 31.68 -0.38
N ALA A 243 -8.19 31.63 -1.44
CA ALA A 243 -7.61 32.81 -2.10
C ALA A 243 -8.57 33.50 -3.07
N GLY A 244 -9.80 32.97 -3.21
CA GLY A 244 -10.76 33.43 -4.23
C GLY A 244 -10.36 32.99 -5.65
N PRO A 245 -11.02 33.53 -6.67
CA PRO A 245 -10.66 33.26 -8.06
C PRO A 245 -9.23 33.74 -8.36
N HIS A 246 -8.37 32.83 -8.77
CA HIS A 246 -6.98 33.15 -9.16
C HIS A 246 -6.53 32.21 -10.27
N GLU A 247 -5.58 32.67 -11.06
CA GLU A 247 -4.82 31.88 -12.02
C GLU A 247 -3.39 31.67 -11.51
N GLY A 248 -2.79 30.49 -11.79
CA GLY A 248 -1.43 30.16 -11.39
C GLY A 248 -1.28 29.80 -9.89
N LEU A 249 -0.21 30.27 -9.29
CA LEU A 249 0.20 29.89 -7.94
C LEU A 249 -0.61 30.61 -6.85
N LEU A 250 -0.81 29.93 -5.72
CA LEU A 250 -1.34 30.56 -4.50
C LEU A 250 -0.32 31.55 -3.91
N PRO A 251 -0.78 32.53 -3.14
CA PRO A 251 0.13 33.39 -2.38
C PRO A 251 1.07 32.57 -1.50
N ALA A 252 2.35 32.90 -1.51
CA ALA A 252 3.37 32.15 -0.76
C ALA A 252 3.04 32.03 0.74
N SER A 253 2.42 33.07 1.33
CA SER A 253 1.97 33.06 2.72
C SER A 253 0.89 32.01 3.02
N SER A 254 0.12 31.58 2.01
CA SER A 254 -0.95 30.58 2.18
C SER A 254 -0.41 29.15 2.28
N VAL A 255 0.80 28.90 1.80
CA VAL A 255 1.41 27.57 1.73
C VAL A 255 2.72 27.45 2.51
N VAL A 256 3.16 28.53 3.21
CA VAL A 256 4.45 28.59 3.89
C VAL A 256 4.58 27.48 4.95
N GLU A 257 3.56 27.27 5.77
CA GLU A 257 3.57 26.25 6.82
C GLU A 257 3.78 24.82 6.25
N LEU A 258 3.06 24.51 5.17
CA LEU A 258 3.21 23.23 4.49
C LEU A 258 4.57 23.09 3.80
N ARG A 259 5.05 24.17 3.15
CA ARG A 259 6.37 24.20 2.51
C ARG A 259 7.48 23.97 3.52
N ASP A 260 7.47 24.70 4.64
CA ASP A 260 8.48 24.58 5.69
C ASP A 260 8.48 23.18 6.29
N TRP A 261 7.29 22.63 6.51
CA TRP A 261 7.16 21.27 7.02
C TRP A 261 7.70 20.21 6.04
N LEU A 262 7.40 20.32 4.75
CA LEU A 262 7.96 19.44 3.72
C LEU A 262 9.47 19.60 3.60
N SER A 263 9.99 20.82 3.69
CA SER A 263 11.44 21.08 3.71
C SER A 263 12.13 20.44 4.91
N LEU A 264 11.47 20.39 6.06
CA LEU A 264 11.96 19.67 7.23
C LEU A 264 12.00 18.15 7.01
N LEU A 265 11.13 17.60 6.20
CA LEU A 265 11.14 16.17 5.85
C LEU A 265 12.26 15.85 4.85
N ALA A 266 12.63 16.80 4.02
CA ALA A 266 13.62 16.63 2.95
C ALA A 266 15.02 16.31 3.46
N GLY A 267 15.40 16.76 4.65
CA GLY A 267 16.71 16.48 5.21
C GLY A 267 16.99 14.98 5.34
N ARG A 268 18.11 14.49 4.82
CA ARG A 268 18.49 13.06 4.79
C ARG A 268 18.29 12.35 6.15
N HIS A 269 18.66 13.00 7.26
CA HIS A 269 18.42 12.45 8.60
C HIS A 269 16.96 12.36 8.99
N ARG A 270 16.11 13.26 8.48
CA ARG A 270 14.67 13.29 8.77
C ARG A 270 13.87 12.40 7.82
N ALA A 271 14.28 12.32 6.55
CA ALA A 271 13.78 11.30 5.64
C ALA A 271 14.03 9.89 6.18
N ALA A 272 15.25 9.60 6.66
CA ALA A 272 15.57 8.36 7.35
C ALA A 272 14.74 8.15 8.65
N GLY A 273 14.37 9.23 9.34
CA GLY A 273 13.47 9.19 10.50
C GLY A 273 12.02 8.88 10.12
N LEU A 274 11.53 9.42 9.01
CA LEU A 274 10.22 9.11 8.45
C LEU A 274 10.17 7.65 7.99
N MET A 275 11.18 7.19 7.24
CA MET A 275 11.31 5.78 6.84
C MET A 275 11.29 4.84 8.05
N ARG A 276 12.03 5.15 9.13
CA ARG A 276 11.99 4.32 10.36
C ARG A 276 10.61 4.31 11.02
N ARG A 277 9.83 5.38 10.93
CA ARG A 277 8.45 5.41 11.42
C ARG A 277 7.53 4.59 10.53
N THR A 278 7.69 4.71 9.22
CA THR A 278 6.97 3.90 8.23
C THR A 278 7.28 2.42 8.43
N ASP A 279 8.54 2.06 8.60
CA ASP A 279 8.97 0.69 8.90
C ASP A 279 8.31 0.16 10.16
N ARG A 280 8.28 0.95 11.25
CA ARG A 280 7.63 0.53 12.51
C ARG A 280 6.14 0.30 12.37
N SER A 281 5.44 1.08 11.55
CA SER A 281 4.01 0.91 11.30
C SER A 281 3.72 -0.19 10.29
N LEU A 282 4.64 -0.42 9.35
CA LEU A 282 4.54 -1.41 8.30
C LEU A 282 4.56 -2.85 8.83
N TRP A 283 5.47 -3.15 9.78
CA TRP A 283 5.66 -4.52 10.28
C TRP A 283 4.42 -5.14 10.90
N PRO A 284 3.64 -4.46 11.76
CA PRO A 284 2.39 -5.01 12.27
C PRO A 284 1.36 -5.27 11.16
N GLY A 285 1.26 -4.38 10.17
CA GLY A 285 0.38 -4.55 9.02
C GLY A 285 0.79 -5.75 8.17
N LEU A 286 2.06 -5.82 7.76
CA LEU A 286 2.61 -6.92 6.98
C LEU A 286 2.43 -8.27 7.70
N ARG A 287 2.72 -8.31 9.00
CA ARG A 287 2.52 -9.51 9.84
C ARG A 287 1.05 -9.93 9.87
N SER A 288 0.14 -8.98 10.06
CA SER A 288 -1.31 -9.23 10.05
C SER A 288 -1.77 -9.80 8.71
N ASP A 289 -1.32 -9.22 7.62
CA ASP A 289 -1.70 -9.63 6.27
C ASP A 289 -1.09 -10.99 5.89
N LEU A 290 0.14 -11.28 6.29
CA LEU A 290 0.76 -12.60 6.15
C LEU A 290 0.00 -13.67 6.97
N ASN A 291 -0.43 -13.35 8.19
CA ASN A 291 -1.24 -14.28 8.98
C ASN A 291 -2.60 -14.56 8.33
N ARG A 292 -3.28 -13.53 7.81
CA ARG A 292 -4.54 -13.71 7.07
C ARG A 292 -4.37 -14.58 5.82
N LEU A 293 -3.23 -14.44 5.13
CA LEU A 293 -2.93 -15.27 3.98
C LEU A 293 -2.62 -16.71 4.42
N ALA A 294 -1.92 -16.91 5.54
CA ALA A 294 -1.67 -18.24 6.12
C ALA A 294 -2.99 -18.94 6.47
N ASP A 295 -3.95 -18.24 7.10
CA ASP A 295 -5.29 -18.78 7.39
C ASP A 295 -6.00 -19.24 6.10
N ALA A 296 -5.83 -18.50 4.99
CA ALA A 296 -6.41 -18.87 3.70
C ALA A 296 -5.72 -20.11 3.09
N VAL A 297 -4.42 -20.27 3.29
CA VAL A 297 -3.67 -21.48 2.89
C VAL A 297 -4.15 -22.70 3.68
N ASP A 298 -4.33 -22.56 4.99
CA ASP A 298 -4.85 -23.62 5.84
C ASP A 298 -6.28 -24.05 5.40
N ALA A 299 -7.12 -23.07 5.03
CA ALA A 299 -8.46 -23.35 4.48
C ALA A 299 -8.41 -24.11 3.15
N GLN A 300 -7.42 -23.81 2.26
CA GLN A 300 -7.19 -24.57 1.02
C GLN A 300 -6.80 -26.03 1.33
N ASP A 301 -5.88 -26.21 2.25
CA ASP A 301 -5.36 -27.51 2.64
C ASP A 301 -6.48 -28.40 3.24
N ASP A 302 -7.30 -27.83 4.11
CA ASP A 302 -8.47 -28.49 4.69
C ASP A 302 -9.53 -28.84 3.64
N ALA A 303 -9.75 -27.99 2.65
CA ALA A 303 -10.66 -28.25 1.54
C ALA A 303 -10.10 -29.37 0.65
N GLY A 304 -8.79 -29.35 0.36
CA GLY A 304 -8.09 -30.40 -0.37
C GLY A 304 -8.23 -31.77 0.30
N ARG A 305 -7.97 -31.83 1.62
CA ARG A 305 -8.13 -33.07 2.41
C ARG A 305 -9.57 -33.57 2.44
N ARG A 306 -10.57 -32.67 2.49
CA ARG A 306 -11.97 -33.05 2.41
C ARG A 306 -12.34 -33.65 1.06
N LEU A 307 -11.85 -33.02 -0.01
CA LEU A 307 -12.06 -33.49 -1.40
C LEU A 307 -11.43 -34.87 -1.62
N GLU A 308 -10.20 -35.07 -1.13
CA GLU A 308 -9.49 -36.34 -1.20
C GLU A 308 -10.24 -37.45 -0.47
N ARG A 309 -10.69 -37.19 0.79
CA ARG A 309 -11.49 -38.16 1.56
C ARG A 309 -12.82 -38.50 0.87
N ALA A 310 -13.49 -37.49 0.30
CA ALA A 310 -14.73 -37.72 -0.45
C ALA A 310 -14.48 -38.55 -1.69
N GLY A 311 -13.38 -38.28 -2.43
CA GLY A 311 -12.99 -39.08 -3.57
C GLY A 311 -12.67 -40.55 -3.21
N GLN A 312 -11.93 -40.76 -2.13
CA GLN A 312 -11.62 -42.10 -1.62
C GLN A 312 -12.90 -42.87 -1.21
N ALA A 313 -13.81 -42.15 -0.49
CA ALA A 313 -15.09 -42.75 -0.09
C ALA A 313 -15.93 -43.19 -1.29
N LEU A 314 -16.01 -42.34 -2.33
CA LEU A 314 -16.75 -42.66 -3.58
C LEU A 314 -16.16 -43.87 -4.34
N LEU A 315 -14.85 -44.06 -4.24
CA LEU A 315 -14.15 -45.15 -4.94
C LEU A 315 -14.17 -46.47 -4.15
N THR A 316 -14.44 -46.44 -2.84
CA THR A 316 -14.33 -47.62 -1.98
C THR A 316 -15.27 -48.74 -2.42
N GLU A 317 -16.55 -48.44 -2.65
CA GLU A 317 -17.56 -49.43 -3.06
C GLU A 317 -17.32 -49.95 -4.49
N PRO A 318 -17.09 -49.10 -5.52
CA PRO A 318 -16.78 -49.57 -6.87
C PRO A 318 -15.52 -50.43 -6.94
N LEU A 319 -14.47 -50.07 -6.18
CA LEU A 319 -13.23 -50.86 -6.14
C LEU A 319 -13.43 -52.21 -5.44
N ALA A 320 -14.24 -52.26 -4.37
CA ALA A 320 -14.61 -53.50 -3.73
C ALA A 320 -15.40 -54.39 -4.67
N ALA A 321 -16.41 -53.86 -5.36
CA ALA A 321 -17.19 -54.58 -6.35
C ALA A 321 -16.31 -55.10 -7.51
N LEU A 322 -15.39 -54.29 -8.02
CA LEU A 322 -14.46 -54.71 -9.07
C LEU A 322 -13.52 -55.83 -8.60
N ARG A 323 -13.02 -55.75 -7.36
CA ARG A 323 -12.17 -56.81 -6.76
C ARG A 323 -12.93 -58.11 -6.63
N ASP A 324 -14.19 -58.07 -6.20
CA ASP A 324 -15.06 -59.21 -6.08
C ASP A 324 -15.37 -59.83 -7.47
N ASP A 325 -15.58 -59.02 -8.48
CA ASP A 325 -15.81 -59.46 -9.85
C ASP A 325 -14.55 -60.13 -10.43
N VAL A 326 -13.38 -59.54 -10.19
CA VAL A 326 -12.08 -60.13 -10.56
C VAL A 326 -11.88 -61.48 -9.84
N ALA A 327 -12.16 -61.53 -8.53
CA ALA A 327 -12.03 -62.75 -7.72
C ALA A 327 -12.98 -63.87 -8.18
N ARG A 328 -14.15 -63.49 -8.70
CA ARG A 328 -15.15 -64.43 -9.25
C ARG A 328 -14.86 -64.83 -10.72
N GLY A 329 -13.81 -64.28 -11.34
CA GLY A 329 -13.44 -64.56 -12.71
C GLY A 329 -14.30 -63.87 -13.77
N VAL A 330 -15.25 -63.01 -13.37
CA VAL A 330 -16.18 -62.35 -14.28
C VAL A 330 -15.46 -61.26 -15.12
N ALA A 331 -14.36 -60.70 -14.63
CA ALA A 331 -13.60 -59.66 -15.31
C ALA A 331 -12.61 -60.22 -16.37
N GLY A 332 -12.50 -61.52 -16.55
CA GLY A 332 -11.56 -62.15 -17.47
C GLY A 332 -12.16 -62.60 -18.80
N ASP A 333 -13.49 -62.72 -18.93
CA ASP A 333 -14.13 -63.36 -20.07
C ASP A 333 -14.60 -62.45 -21.22
N GLY A 334 -14.16 -61.20 -21.25
CA GLY A 334 -14.64 -60.18 -22.19
C GLY A 334 -13.73 -59.77 -23.35
N ALA A 335 -12.59 -60.41 -23.58
CA ALA A 335 -11.77 -60.11 -24.75
C ALA A 335 -12.13 -61.11 -25.90
N PRO A 336 -12.81 -60.66 -26.97
CA PRO A 336 -12.92 -61.52 -28.14
C PRO A 336 -11.53 -61.77 -28.75
N ALA A 337 -11.14 -63.03 -28.80
CA ALA A 337 -10.00 -63.44 -29.56
C ALA A 337 -10.25 -63.12 -31.04
N THR A 338 -9.76 -61.98 -31.51
CA THR A 338 -9.67 -61.74 -32.97
C THR A 338 -8.56 -62.58 -33.54
N ARG A 339 -8.98 -63.56 -34.36
CA ARG A 339 -8.15 -64.21 -35.31
C ARG A 339 -7.78 -63.27 -36.45
#